data_20d27ccfd616df51a2ce116045804797
#
_entry.id   20d27ccfd616df51a2ce116045804797
#
_cell.length_a   1.000
_cell.length_b   1.000
_cell.length_c   1.000
_cell.angle_alpha   90.00
_cell.angle_beta   90.00
_cell.angle_gamma   90.00
#
_symmetry.space_group_name_H-M   'P 1'
#
loop_
_entity.id
_entity.type
_entity.pdbx_description
1 polymer ?
#
loop_
_entity_poly.entity_id
_entity_poly.type
_entity_poly.pdbx_seq_one_letter_code
_entity_poly.pdbx_strand_id
1 'polypeptide(L)'
;MQGTSWADRLELVGDDDRLVGFAGALPIRLLAERTGLRAGVSAAMARRGFDPVDDRGQVLIDMAVAQILGGEAISDFQGLGHLGPVTGPVASTPTVWRALSEVGEVQLTRVNAAVTGFRGHWWGLLASRPEGFPWLRVAGRELSGVTLVDLDASVVFAASDKENAQPTYKGGVGFCPNLATCDNTDVAPRGAAVSDGGERPSSFRCRSGGMKLEAA
;
A
#
# COMPACT_ATOMS: atom_id res chain seq x y z
N MET A 1 6.86 -19.15 -14.80
CA MET A 1 5.39 -19.28 -14.77
C MET A 1 4.79 -18.24 -15.67
N GLN A 2 4.05 -18.64 -16.69
CA GLN A 2 3.31 -17.71 -17.54
C GLN A 2 2.16 -17.15 -16.70
N GLY A 3 2.17 -15.85 -16.42
CA GLY A 3 1.04 -15.16 -15.84
C GLY A 3 -0.15 -15.30 -16.78
N THR A 4 -1.14 -16.04 -16.38
CA THR A 4 -2.40 -16.13 -17.11
C THR A 4 -3.06 -14.75 -17.06
N SER A 5 -3.20 -14.12 -18.22
CA SER A 5 -3.99 -12.90 -18.40
C SER A 5 -5.48 -13.22 -18.19
N TRP A 6 -5.87 -13.44 -16.94
CA TRP A 6 -7.26 -13.68 -16.56
C TRP A 6 -8.09 -12.38 -16.56
N ALA A 7 -7.39 -11.24 -16.48
CA ALA A 7 -7.96 -9.91 -16.33
C ALA A 7 -8.91 -9.48 -17.46
N ASP A 8 -8.63 -9.93 -18.68
CA ASP A 8 -9.38 -9.49 -19.86
C ASP A 8 -10.69 -10.28 -20.08
N ARG A 9 -10.93 -11.29 -19.25
CA ARG A 9 -12.10 -12.20 -19.37
C ARG A 9 -13.00 -12.20 -18.13
N LEU A 10 -12.77 -11.30 -17.17
CA LEU A 10 -13.60 -11.23 -15.97
C LEU A 10 -14.81 -10.32 -16.21
N GLU A 11 -15.97 -10.92 -16.17
CA GLU A 11 -17.25 -10.23 -16.06
C GLU A 11 -17.74 -10.34 -14.62
N LEU A 12 -18.04 -9.20 -13.99
CA LEU A 12 -18.61 -9.16 -12.65
C LEU A 12 -20.13 -9.18 -12.77
N VAL A 13 -20.72 -10.33 -12.47
CA VAL A 13 -22.17 -10.54 -12.49
C VAL A 13 -22.66 -10.62 -11.04
N GLY A 14 -23.70 -9.87 -10.69
CA GLY A 14 -24.20 -9.75 -9.31
C GLY A 14 -25.43 -10.57 -8.96
N ASP A 15 -25.84 -11.51 -9.81
CA ASP A 15 -27.11 -12.22 -9.72
C ASP A 15 -26.98 -13.75 -9.53
N ASP A 16 -25.79 -14.26 -9.21
CA ASP A 16 -25.55 -15.69 -8.98
C ASP A 16 -25.60 -16.02 -7.47
N ASP A 17 -26.32 -17.11 -7.12
CA ASP A 17 -26.35 -17.69 -5.76
C ASP A 17 -24.94 -18.15 -5.25
N ARG A 18 -23.94 -18.15 -6.11
CA ARG A 18 -22.53 -18.46 -5.81
C ARG A 18 -21.68 -17.21 -5.66
N LEU A 19 -22.26 -16.12 -5.19
CA LEU A 19 -21.53 -14.88 -4.93
C LEU A 19 -20.29 -15.14 -4.09
N VAL A 20 -19.14 -14.76 -4.62
CA VAL A 20 -17.87 -14.88 -3.93
C VAL A 20 -17.74 -13.70 -2.96
N GLY A 21 -17.58 -14.01 -1.68
CA GLY A 21 -17.19 -12.98 -0.72
C GLY A 21 -15.94 -12.25 -1.20
N PHE A 22 -15.83 -10.95 -0.88
CA PHE A 22 -14.66 -10.13 -1.25
C PHE A 22 -14.45 -9.88 -2.76
N ALA A 23 -15.51 -9.90 -3.57
CA ALA A 23 -15.40 -9.58 -5.01
C ALA A 23 -14.67 -8.24 -5.27
N GLY A 24 -14.74 -7.30 -4.33
CA GLY A 24 -13.97 -6.04 -4.36
C GLY A 24 -12.46 -6.20 -4.37
N ALA A 25 -11.91 -7.36 -4.03
CA ALA A 25 -10.48 -7.64 -4.14
C ALA A 25 -10.00 -7.69 -5.60
N LEU A 26 -10.86 -8.12 -6.51
CA LEU A 26 -10.52 -8.33 -7.92
C LEU A 26 -10.04 -7.05 -8.62
N PRO A 27 -10.81 -5.94 -8.59
CA PRO A 27 -10.36 -4.69 -9.21
C PRO A 27 -9.06 -4.15 -8.58
N ILE A 28 -8.83 -4.36 -7.28
CA ILE A 28 -7.60 -3.93 -6.61
C ILE A 28 -6.40 -4.74 -7.12
N ARG A 29 -6.54 -6.07 -7.20
CA ARG A 29 -5.48 -6.93 -7.76
C ARG A 29 -5.22 -6.61 -9.23
N LEU A 30 -6.27 -6.40 -10.02
CA LEU A 30 -6.16 -5.95 -11.41
C LEU A 30 -5.39 -4.64 -11.55
N LEU A 31 -5.67 -3.68 -10.67
CA LEU A 31 -4.95 -2.42 -10.66
C LEU A 31 -3.46 -2.65 -10.41
N ALA A 32 -3.10 -3.47 -9.41
CA ALA A 32 -1.71 -3.80 -9.11
C ALA A 32 -0.99 -4.48 -10.29
N GLU A 33 -1.69 -5.35 -11.04
CA GLU A 33 -1.16 -5.97 -12.25
C GLU A 33 -0.96 -4.96 -13.39
N ARG A 34 -2.01 -4.23 -13.74
CA ARG A 34 -2.00 -3.30 -14.87
C ARG A 34 -1.03 -2.13 -14.71
N THR A 35 -0.82 -1.70 -13.48
CA THR A 35 0.13 -0.63 -13.15
C THR A 35 1.57 -1.11 -12.97
N GLY A 36 1.81 -2.42 -13.03
CA GLY A 36 3.12 -3.01 -12.82
C GLY A 36 3.58 -3.05 -11.36
N LEU A 37 2.72 -2.67 -10.40
CA LEU A 37 3.06 -2.68 -8.97
C LEU A 37 3.47 -4.08 -8.51
N ARG A 38 2.67 -5.12 -8.85
CA ARG A 38 3.00 -6.49 -8.48
C ARG A 38 4.37 -6.91 -9.02
N ALA A 39 4.61 -6.68 -10.31
CA ALA A 39 5.89 -7.01 -10.93
C ALA A 39 7.06 -6.26 -10.29
N GLY A 40 6.88 -4.99 -9.96
CA GLY A 40 7.87 -4.18 -9.25
C GLY A 40 8.19 -4.70 -7.86
N VAL A 41 7.18 -5.09 -7.08
CA VAL A 41 7.35 -5.66 -5.74
C VAL A 41 7.98 -7.06 -5.83
N SER A 42 7.60 -7.90 -6.80
CA SER A 42 8.23 -9.20 -7.05
C SER A 42 9.72 -9.04 -7.36
N ALA A 43 10.08 -8.10 -8.22
CA ALA A 43 11.49 -7.80 -8.52
C ALA A 43 12.24 -7.26 -7.29
N ALA A 44 11.60 -6.46 -6.45
CA ALA A 44 12.18 -5.95 -5.21
C ALA A 44 12.52 -7.06 -4.21
N MET A 45 11.69 -8.09 -4.15
CA MET A 45 11.86 -9.25 -3.26
C MET A 45 12.78 -10.33 -3.84
N ALA A 46 13.11 -10.26 -5.13
CA ALA A 46 13.96 -11.24 -5.79
C ALA A 46 15.37 -11.22 -5.22
N ARG A 47 15.95 -12.42 -5.03
CA ARG A 47 17.34 -12.64 -4.56
C ARG A 47 17.99 -13.71 -5.39
N ARG A 48 19.30 -13.59 -5.59
CA ARG A 48 20.09 -14.58 -6.33
C ARG A 48 20.02 -15.95 -5.65
N GLY A 49 19.65 -16.97 -6.39
CA GLY A 49 19.57 -18.35 -5.88
C GLY A 49 18.36 -18.62 -4.97
N PHE A 50 17.39 -17.71 -4.92
CA PHE A 50 16.16 -17.88 -4.17
C PHE A 50 14.99 -17.93 -5.15
N ASP A 51 14.36 -19.08 -5.26
CA ASP A 51 13.19 -19.33 -6.11
C ASP A 51 12.05 -19.90 -5.25
N PRO A 52 11.28 -19.04 -4.58
CA PRO A 52 10.18 -19.46 -3.72
C PRO A 52 9.00 -19.98 -4.54
N VAL A 53 8.31 -21.00 -4.02
CA VAL A 53 7.09 -21.56 -4.64
C VAL A 53 6.03 -20.48 -4.81
N ASP A 54 5.82 -19.65 -3.78
CA ASP A 54 4.93 -18.51 -3.82
C ASP A 54 5.73 -17.23 -4.07
N ASP A 55 5.43 -16.51 -5.15
CA ASP A 55 6.05 -15.21 -5.45
C ASP A 55 5.86 -14.25 -4.29
N ARG A 56 6.97 -13.75 -3.73
CA ARG A 56 6.95 -12.89 -2.54
C ARG A 56 6.29 -11.54 -2.77
N GLY A 57 6.40 -11.02 -3.99
CA GLY A 57 5.71 -9.80 -4.37
C GLY A 57 4.19 -9.99 -4.41
N GLN A 58 3.74 -11.12 -4.97
CA GLN A 58 2.32 -11.48 -4.96
C GLN A 58 1.80 -11.63 -3.53
N VAL A 59 2.54 -12.30 -2.65
CA VAL A 59 2.16 -12.46 -1.24
C VAL A 59 1.99 -11.10 -0.54
N LEU A 60 2.91 -10.16 -0.78
CA LEU A 60 2.81 -8.81 -0.20
C LEU A 60 1.63 -8.01 -0.77
N ILE A 61 1.35 -8.13 -2.06
CA ILE A 61 0.17 -7.49 -2.67
C ILE A 61 -1.12 -8.09 -2.10
N ASP A 62 -1.21 -9.41 -1.99
CA ASP A 62 -2.39 -10.06 -1.43
C ASP A 62 -2.60 -9.69 0.05
N MET A 63 -1.52 -9.50 0.80
CA MET A 63 -1.60 -9.00 2.17
C MET A 63 -2.15 -7.57 2.22
N ALA A 64 -1.71 -6.69 1.33
CA ALA A 64 -2.26 -5.34 1.22
C ALA A 64 -3.76 -5.37 0.84
N VAL A 65 -4.15 -6.28 -0.07
CA VAL A 65 -5.56 -6.48 -0.43
C VAL A 65 -6.37 -6.96 0.77
N ALA A 66 -5.86 -7.91 1.56
CA ALA A 66 -6.53 -8.39 2.76
C ALA A 66 -6.76 -7.25 3.76
N GLN A 67 -5.79 -6.37 3.96
CA GLN A 67 -5.92 -5.20 4.83
C GLN A 67 -6.98 -4.19 4.30
N ILE A 68 -7.00 -3.92 3.00
CA ILE A 68 -8.02 -3.06 2.38
C ILE A 68 -9.44 -3.63 2.60
N LEU A 69 -9.57 -4.94 2.66
CA LEU A 69 -10.83 -5.65 2.92
C LEU A 69 -11.18 -5.76 4.41
N GLY A 70 -10.40 -5.11 5.29
CA GLY A 70 -10.65 -5.08 6.73
C GLY A 70 -9.93 -6.16 7.53
N GLY A 71 -8.96 -6.87 6.93
CA GLY A 71 -8.12 -7.82 7.67
C GLY A 71 -7.19 -7.10 8.65
N GLU A 72 -7.19 -7.52 9.91
CA GLU A 72 -6.38 -6.95 10.99
C GLU A 72 -5.23 -7.88 11.41
N ALA A 73 -5.35 -9.15 11.11
CA ALA A 73 -4.38 -10.17 11.46
C ALA A 73 -3.91 -10.97 10.23
N ILE A 74 -2.72 -11.58 10.33
CA ILE A 74 -2.19 -12.43 9.25
C ILE A 74 -3.11 -13.65 8.99
N SER A 75 -3.84 -14.11 10.00
CA SER A 75 -4.85 -15.17 9.83
C SER A 75 -5.96 -14.81 8.86
N ASP A 76 -6.31 -13.51 8.77
CA ASP A 76 -7.43 -13.04 7.94
C ASP A 76 -7.11 -13.11 6.45
N PHE A 77 -5.82 -13.23 6.13
CA PHE A 77 -5.33 -13.48 4.78
C PHE A 77 -5.96 -14.74 4.14
N GLN A 78 -6.32 -15.73 4.96
CA GLN A 78 -6.98 -16.94 4.49
C GLN A 78 -8.36 -16.66 3.86
N GLY A 79 -9.01 -15.56 4.22
CA GLY A 79 -10.26 -15.12 3.61
C GLY A 79 -10.15 -14.90 2.10
N LEU A 80 -8.96 -14.56 1.60
CA LEU A 80 -8.71 -14.45 0.16
C LEU A 80 -8.69 -15.81 -0.56
N GLY A 81 -8.57 -16.92 0.17
CA GLY A 81 -8.56 -18.27 -0.41
C GLY A 81 -9.83 -18.60 -1.19
N HIS A 82 -10.96 -18.00 -0.82
CA HIS A 82 -12.24 -18.14 -1.56
C HIS A 82 -12.16 -17.55 -2.98
N LEU A 83 -11.24 -16.64 -3.22
CA LEU A 83 -10.98 -16.07 -4.54
C LEU A 83 -10.07 -16.94 -5.42
N GLY A 84 -9.49 -18.00 -4.86
CA GLY A 84 -8.54 -18.88 -5.54
C GLY A 84 -8.95 -19.35 -6.94
N PRO A 85 -10.20 -19.75 -7.19
CA PRO A 85 -10.67 -20.12 -8.53
C PRO A 85 -10.54 -19.00 -9.57
N VAL A 86 -10.55 -17.75 -9.14
CA VAL A 86 -10.52 -16.56 -10.01
C VAL A 86 -9.10 -15.94 -10.05
N THR A 87 -8.43 -15.87 -8.91
CA THR A 87 -7.16 -15.15 -8.75
C THR A 87 -5.94 -16.06 -8.71
N GLY A 88 -6.16 -17.37 -8.75
CA GLY A 88 -5.11 -18.37 -8.48
C GLY A 88 -4.92 -18.63 -6.98
N PRO A 89 -4.06 -19.59 -6.64
CA PRO A 89 -3.85 -19.99 -5.25
C PRO A 89 -3.31 -18.83 -4.41
N VAL A 90 -3.84 -18.73 -3.19
CA VAL A 90 -3.39 -17.77 -2.19
C VAL A 90 -2.41 -18.48 -1.25
N ALA A 91 -1.33 -17.80 -0.89
CA ALA A 91 -0.30 -18.35 -0.02
C ALA A 91 -0.86 -18.67 1.38
N SER A 92 -0.26 -19.66 2.05
CA SER A 92 -0.62 -20.00 3.42
C SER A 92 -0.15 -18.96 4.43
N THR A 93 -0.80 -18.85 5.59
CA THR A 93 -0.40 -17.98 6.69
C THR A 93 1.09 -18.11 7.08
N PRO A 94 1.68 -19.34 7.19
CA PRO A 94 3.11 -19.48 7.41
C PRO A 94 3.98 -18.91 6.28
N THR A 95 3.49 -18.93 5.04
CA THR A 95 4.20 -18.32 3.91
C THR A 95 4.17 -16.80 3.99
N VAL A 96 3.04 -16.21 4.42
CA VAL A 96 2.94 -14.76 4.67
C VAL A 96 3.93 -14.34 5.75
N TRP A 97 3.99 -15.05 6.87
CA TRP A 97 4.98 -14.81 7.92
C TRP A 97 6.42 -14.84 7.39
N ARG A 98 6.75 -15.85 6.59
CA ARG A 98 8.08 -15.95 5.96
C ARG A 98 8.34 -14.77 5.03
N ALA A 99 7.37 -14.41 4.19
CA ALA A 99 7.51 -13.28 3.27
C ALA A 99 7.81 -11.98 4.02
N LEU A 100 7.10 -11.73 5.13
CA LEU A 100 7.35 -10.56 5.98
C LEU A 100 8.73 -10.59 6.63
N SER A 101 9.15 -11.74 7.20
CA SER A 101 10.47 -11.89 7.83
C SER A 101 11.64 -11.78 6.83
N GLU A 102 11.38 -11.97 5.55
CA GLU A 102 12.33 -11.82 4.46
C GLU A 102 12.51 -10.36 4.01
N VAL A 103 11.65 -9.43 4.45
CA VAL A 103 11.75 -8.00 4.16
C VAL A 103 12.78 -7.36 5.08
N GLY A 104 14.05 -7.38 4.68
CA GLY A 104 15.11 -6.59 5.33
C GLY A 104 15.18 -5.17 4.74
N GLU A 105 16.12 -4.37 5.24
CA GLU A 105 16.30 -2.96 4.82
C GLU A 105 16.47 -2.80 3.29
N VAL A 106 17.22 -3.69 2.67
CA VAL A 106 17.45 -3.67 1.22
C VAL A 106 16.15 -3.92 0.45
N GLN A 107 15.37 -4.94 0.87
CA GLN A 107 14.09 -5.26 0.26
C GLN A 107 13.11 -4.13 0.48
N LEU A 108 13.04 -3.59 1.68
CA LEU A 108 12.17 -2.46 2.02
C LEU A 108 12.46 -1.24 1.13
N THR A 109 13.73 -0.89 0.95
CA THR A 109 14.14 0.20 0.06
C THR A 109 13.68 -0.04 -1.38
N ARG A 110 13.83 -1.26 -1.89
CA ARG A 110 13.40 -1.63 -3.24
C ARG A 110 11.88 -1.63 -3.39
N VAL A 111 11.16 -2.16 -2.40
CA VAL A 111 9.69 -2.14 -2.37
C VAL A 111 9.19 -0.69 -2.36
N ASN A 112 9.77 0.17 -1.53
CA ASN A 112 9.44 1.59 -1.51
C ASN A 112 9.69 2.27 -2.87
N ALA A 113 10.76 1.92 -3.56
CA ALA A 113 11.03 2.42 -4.90
C ALA A 113 9.96 1.94 -5.92
N ALA A 114 9.55 0.67 -5.84
CA ALA A 114 8.48 0.12 -6.69
C ALA A 114 7.14 0.82 -6.43
N VAL A 115 6.76 1.01 -5.16
CA VAL A 115 5.54 1.75 -4.76
C VAL A 115 5.60 3.21 -5.21
N THR A 116 6.78 3.82 -5.16
CA THR A 116 6.99 5.20 -5.65
C THR A 116 6.79 5.28 -7.17
N GLY A 117 7.36 4.33 -7.91
CA GLY A 117 7.16 4.25 -9.38
C GLY A 117 5.69 4.06 -9.75
N PHE A 118 4.99 3.18 -9.01
CA PHE A 118 3.55 2.99 -9.16
C PHE A 118 2.78 4.29 -8.96
N ARG A 119 3.04 5.03 -7.88
CA ARG A 119 2.37 6.32 -7.61
C ARG A 119 2.59 7.33 -8.73
N GLY A 120 3.81 7.45 -9.22
CA GLY A 120 4.09 8.34 -10.35
C GLY A 120 3.29 7.96 -11.60
N HIS A 121 3.23 6.67 -11.91
CA HIS A 121 2.42 6.17 -13.02
C HIS A 121 0.91 6.44 -12.80
N TRP A 122 0.41 6.16 -11.59
CA TRP A 122 -0.98 6.42 -11.21
C TRP A 122 -1.36 7.90 -11.35
N TRP A 123 -0.52 8.80 -10.87
CA TRP A 123 -0.76 10.24 -11.01
C TRP A 123 -0.72 10.69 -12.48
N GLY A 124 0.14 10.09 -13.28
CA GLY A 124 0.14 10.32 -14.74
C GLY A 124 -1.18 9.90 -15.39
N LEU A 125 -1.74 8.74 -14.99
CA LEU A 125 -3.04 8.29 -15.45
C LEU A 125 -4.17 9.23 -15.00
N LEU A 126 -4.13 9.71 -13.76
CA LEU A 126 -5.09 10.70 -13.27
C LEU A 126 -5.01 12.00 -14.06
N ALA A 127 -3.81 12.49 -14.34
CA ALA A 127 -3.62 13.72 -15.10
C ALA A 127 -4.05 13.60 -16.58
N SER A 128 -4.02 12.37 -17.13
CA SER A 128 -4.44 12.12 -18.53
C SER A 128 -5.95 11.97 -18.73
N ARG A 129 -6.75 12.00 -17.66
CA ARG A 129 -8.22 11.96 -17.76
C ARG A 129 -8.76 13.26 -18.39
N PRO A 130 -9.97 13.23 -18.98
CA PRO A 130 -10.62 14.47 -19.50
C PRO A 130 -10.74 15.56 -18.42
N GLU A 131 -11.00 15.16 -17.17
CA GLU A 131 -11.10 16.08 -16.00
C GLU A 131 -9.73 16.53 -15.50
N GLY A 132 -8.65 15.93 -15.98
CA GLY A 132 -7.28 16.19 -15.54
C GLY A 132 -6.98 15.63 -14.14
N PHE A 133 -5.91 16.15 -13.54
CA PHE A 133 -5.52 15.84 -12.17
C PHE A 133 -6.58 16.36 -11.17
N PRO A 134 -6.90 15.64 -10.09
CA PRO A 134 -7.91 16.06 -9.13
C PRO A 134 -7.41 17.21 -8.25
N TRP A 135 -7.54 18.44 -8.74
CA TRP A 135 -7.20 19.62 -7.97
C TRP A 135 -8.18 19.87 -6.83
N LEU A 136 -7.65 20.26 -5.68
CA LEU A 136 -8.48 20.56 -4.50
C LEU A 136 -9.31 21.82 -4.74
N ARG A 137 -10.52 21.83 -4.17
CA ARG A 137 -11.39 23.00 -4.10
C ARG A 137 -11.54 23.47 -2.67
N VAL A 138 -11.09 24.67 -2.39
CA VAL A 138 -11.19 25.32 -1.08
C VAL A 138 -12.04 26.57 -1.20
N ALA A 139 -13.08 26.68 -0.40
CA ALA A 139 -14.04 27.81 -0.43
C ALA A 139 -14.58 28.12 -1.84
N GLY A 140 -14.86 27.09 -2.63
CA GLY A 140 -15.37 27.20 -4.00
C GLY A 140 -14.33 27.54 -5.08
N ARG A 141 -13.08 27.76 -4.70
CA ARG A 141 -11.97 28.04 -5.63
C ARG A 141 -11.12 26.80 -5.84
N GLU A 142 -10.80 26.48 -7.07
CA GLU A 142 -9.90 25.42 -7.43
C GLU A 142 -8.43 25.87 -7.24
N LEU A 143 -7.63 25.03 -6.60
CA LEU A 143 -6.20 25.25 -6.37
C LEU A 143 -5.39 24.48 -7.44
N SER A 144 -5.51 24.90 -8.69
CA SER A 144 -4.78 24.28 -9.80
C SER A 144 -3.26 24.46 -9.63
N GLY A 145 -2.50 23.38 -9.86
CA GLY A 145 -1.04 23.38 -9.71
C GLY A 145 -0.56 23.33 -8.25
N VAL A 146 -1.47 23.13 -7.28
CA VAL A 146 -1.11 22.99 -5.86
C VAL A 146 -1.39 21.57 -5.40
N THR A 147 -0.36 20.91 -4.88
CA THR A 147 -0.49 19.63 -4.19
C THR A 147 -0.42 19.87 -2.69
N LEU A 148 -1.48 19.50 -1.97
CA LEU A 148 -1.53 19.59 -0.52
C LEU A 148 -1.06 18.27 0.08
N VAL A 149 -0.11 18.34 1.01
CA VAL A 149 0.40 17.17 1.73
C VAL A 149 0.11 17.34 3.21
N ASP A 150 -0.69 16.44 3.73
CA ASP A 150 -0.96 16.36 5.16
C ASP A 150 0.05 15.44 5.85
N LEU A 151 0.50 15.86 7.04
CA LEU A 151 1.40 15.09 7.88
C LEU A 151 0.69 14.77 9.20
N ASP A 152 0.45 13.51 9.46
CA ASP A 152 -0.17 13.03 10.69
C ASP A 152 0.67 11.98 11.40
N ALA A 153 0.66 12.04 12.73
CA ALA A 153 1.30 11.05 13.59
C ALA A 153 0.26 10.06 14.11
N SER A 154 0.19 8.90 13.49
CA SER A 154 -0.75 7.85 13.88
C SER A 154 -0.16 6.95 14.95
N VAL A 155 -0.91 6.68 16.02
CA VAL A 155 -0.49 5.73 17.06
C VAL A 155 -0.98 4.33 16.71
N VAL A 156 -0.03 3.41 16.57
CA VAL A 156 -0.29 1.98 16.40
C VAL A 156 0.08 1.26 17.69
N PHE A 157 -0.91 0.82 18.46
CA PHE A 157 -0.66 0.07 19.66
C PHE A 157 -0.09 -1.32 19.37
N ALA A 158 0.95 -1.69 20.10
CA ALA A 158 1.49 -3.04 20.11
C ALA A 158 1.24 -3.66 21.48
N ALA A 159 0.70 -4.88 21.49
CA ALA A 159 0.65 -5.67 22.70
C ALA A 159 2.05 -6.25 22.93
N SER A 160 2.77 -5.72 23.93
CA SER A 160 4.07 -6.21 24.39
C SER A 160 5.32 -5.92 23.55
N ASP A 161 6.40 -6.52 23.91
CA ASP A 161 7.85 -6.49 23.63
C ASP A 161 8.27 -6.55 22.16
N LYS A 162 7.54 -5.91 21.26
CA LYS A 162 7.97 -5.79 19.87
C LYS A 162 9.17 -4.86 19.77
N GLU A 163 10.13 -5.25 18.97
CA GLU A 163 11.30 -4.45 18.68
C GLU A 163 10.91 -3.02 18.28
N ASN A 164 11.56 -2.04 18.89
CA ASN A 164 11.29 -0.60 18.74
C ASN A 164 9.90 -0.10 19.21
N ALA A 165 9.08 -0.91 19.86
CA ALA A 165 7.87 -0.42 20.50
C ALA A 165 8.22 0.41 21.75
N GLN A 166 7.63 1.60 21.86
CA GLN A 166 7.88 2.56 22.94
C GLN A 166 6.58 3.05 23.57
N PRO A 167 6.63 3.61 24.79
CA PRO A 167 5.48 4.30 25.36
C PRO A 167 5.00 5.43 24.44
N THR A 168 3.72 5.41 24.10
CA THR A 168 3.10 6.43 23.25
C THR A 168 2.49 7.55 24.11
N TYR A 169 2.29 8.72 23.53
CA TYR A 169 1.65 9.86 24.20
C TYR A 169 0.17 9.60 24.57
N LYS A 170 -0.46 8.56 24.01
CA LYS A 170 -1.84 8.14 24.33
C LYS A 170 -1.90 7.11 25.48
N GLY A 171 -0.78 6.85 26.17
CA GLY A 171 -0.78 6.01 27.36
C GLY A 171 -0.78 4.50 27.08
N GLY A 172 -0.08 4.06 26.05
CA GLY A 172 0.14 2.64 25.75
C GLY A 172 1.51 2.43 25.14
N VAL A 173 1.90 1.17 24.94
CA VAL A 173 3.14 0.81 24.22
C VAL A 173 2.82 0.57 22.76
N GLY A 174 3.67 1.04 21.85
CA GLY A 174 3.46 0.87 20.43
C GLY A 174 4.40 1.72 19.58
N PHE A 175 3.93 2.05 18.41
CA PHE A 175 4.65 2.83 17.41
C PHE A 175 3.90 4.14 17.13
N CYS A 176 4.63 5.17 16.72
CA CYS A 176 4.04 6.44 16.32
C CYS A 176 4.61 6.86 14.94
N PRO A 177 4.26 6.15 13.87
CA PRO A 177 4.70 6.52 12.53
C PRO A 177 4.11 7.87 12.12
N ASN A 178 4.95 8.69 11.49
CA ASN A 178 4.47 9.89 10.80
C ASN A 178 4.03 9.47 9.37
N LEU A 179 2.77 9.69 9.07
CA LEU A 179 2.19 9.45 7.76
C LEU A 179 2.09 10.77 7.00
N ALA A 180 2.47 10.73 5.75
CA ALA A 180 2.24 11.85 4.83
C ALA A 180 1.21 11.40 3.79
N THR A 181 0.14 12.12 3.62
CA THR A 181 -0.90 11.86 2.62
C THR A 181 -1.04 13.05 1.67
N CYS A 182 -1.37 12.76 0.42
CA CYS A 182 -1.68 13.79 -0.57
C CYS A 182 -3.19 13.96 -0.65
N ASP A 183 -3.71 15.06 -0.15
CA ASP A 183 -5.15 15.33 -0.11
C ASP A 183 -5.82 15.36 -1.49
N ASN A 184 -5.06 15.67 -2.54
CA ASN A 184 -5.57 15.63 -3.90
C ASN A 184 -5.95 14.22 -4.35
N THR A 185 -5.31 13.18 -3.81
CA THR A 185 -5.45 11.79 -4.28
C THR A 185 -5.61 10.79 -3.16
N ASP A 186 -5.63 11.23 -1.90
CA ASP A 186 -5.61 10.38 -0.69
C ASP A 186 -4.49 9.32 -0.70
N VAL A 187 -3.40 9.60 -1.39
CA VAL A 187 -2.26 8.70 -1.53
C VAL A 187 -1.02 9.29 -0.89
N ALA A 188 -0.27 8.50 -0.14
CA ALA A 188 0.97 8.94 0.48
C ALA A 188 1.97 9.47 -0.56
N PRO A 189 2.52 10.69 -0.38
CA PRO A 189 3.47 11.28 -1.30
C PRO A 189 4.83 10.56 -1.26
N ARG A 190 5.68 10.92 -2.22
CA ARG A 190 7.03 10.39 -2.33
C ARG A 190 7.83 10.73 -1.05
N GLY A 191 8.40 9.73 -0.40
CA GLY A 191 9.26 9.95 0.76
C GLY A 191 8.53 10.07 2.10
N ALA A 192 7.27 9.62 2.19
CA ALA A 192 6.64 9.39 3.50
C ALA A 192 7.51 8.40 4.30
N ALA A 193 8.37 8.94 5.16
CA ALA A 193 9.19 8.16 6.04
C ALA A 193 8.31 7.68 7.20
N VAL A 194 8.26 6.38 7.40
CA VAL A 194 7.95 5.83 8.71
C VAL A 194 9.18 6.15 9.57
N SER A 195 9.11 7.18 10.40
CA SER A 195 10.16 7.37 11.41
C SER A 195 9.89 6.37 12.52
N ASP A 196 10.79 5.40 12.67
CA ASP A 196 10.87 4.63 13.91
C ASP A 196 10.95 5.61 15.08
N GLY A 197 10.10 5.42 16.08
CA GLY A 197 9.92 6.30 17.24
C GLY A 197 11.10 6.39 18.20
N GLY A 198 12.31 6.49 17.69
CA GLY A 198 13.54 6.72 18.44
C GLY A 198 14.05 8.14 18.24
N GLU A 199 13.64 9.03 19.08
CA GLU A 199 13.98 10.44 19.30
C GLU A 199 12.84 11.40 18.95
N ARG A 200 12.36 12.06 19.99
CA ARG A 200 11.52 13.26 19.82
C ARG A 200 12.38 14.29 19.05
N PRO A 201 12.02 14.69 17.84
CA PRO A 201 12.54 15.95 17.34
C PRO A 201 11.95 17.05 18.23
N SER A 202 12.75 17.56 19.10
CA SER A 202 12.46 18.68 20.00
C SER A 202 12.34 19.98 19.21
N SER A 203 11.47 20.06 18.24
CA SER A 203 11.04 21.27 17.53
C SER A 203 10.62 20.97 16.09
N PHE A 204 9.59 20.21 15.86
CA PHE A 204 8.77 20.47 14.68
C PHE A 204 7.78 21.57 15.05
N ARG A 205 8.19 22.83 14.97
CA ARG A 205 7.25 23.92 14.75
C ARG A 205 6.76 23.75 13.33
N CYS A 206 5.55 23.23 13.19
CA CYS A 206 4.78 23.37 11.98
C CYS A 206 4.63 24.88 11.72
N ARG A 207 5.52 25.47 10.92
CA ARG A 207 5.21 26.71 10.24
C ARG A 207 4.23 26.32 9.16
N SER A 208 3.04 26.86 9.22
CA SER A 208 2.08 26.94 8.14
C SER A 208 2.69 27.68 6.95
N GLY A 209 3.52 27.00 6.22
CA GLY A 209 4.14 27.48 5.00
C GLY A 209 4.03 26.36 3.99
N GLY A 210 3.05 26.48 3.08
CA GLY A 210 2.85 25.55 2.01
C GLY A 210 4.17 25.32 1.26
N MET A 211 4.62 24.06 1.24
CA MET A 211 5.77 23.65 0.45
C MET A 211 5.27 23.56 -1.00
N LYS A 212 5.63 24.55 -1.82
CA LYS A 212 5.46 24.47 -3.26
C LYS A 212 6.41 23.39 -3.79
N LEU A 213 5.86 22.25 -4.19
CA LEU A 213 6.57 21.32 -5.06
C LEU A 213 6.28 21.77 -6.49
N GLU A 214 7.26 22.40 -7.13
CA GLU A 214 7.24 22.60 -8.57
C GLU A 214 7.35 21.24 -9.24
N ALA A 215 6.37 20.91 -10.08
CA ALA A 215 6.42 19.76 -10.96
C ALA A 215 7.48 20.06 -12.05
N ALA A 216 8.50 19.23 -12.13
CA ALA A 216 9.40 19.14 -13.25
C ALA A 216 8.90 18.09 -14.24
#